data_f1698c20ad1e20ab8708383a5b6b8557
#
_entry.id   f1698c20ad1e20ab8708383a5b6b8557
#
_cell.length_a   1.000
_cell.length_b   1.000
_cell.length_c   1.000
_cell.angle_alpha   90.00
_cell.angle_beta   90.00
_cell.angle_gamma   90.00
#
_symmetry.space_group_name_H-M   'P 1'
#
loop_
_entity.id
_entity.type
_entity.pdbx_description
1 polymer ?
#
loop_
_entity_poly.entity_id
_entity_poly.type
_entity_poly.pdbx_seq_one_letter_code
_entity_poly.pdbx_strand_id
1 'polypeptide(L)'
;MTEPVGMHGWPTGRLLSTAARLVEHSWVEALEQLGLSHAGLIVLHVLGAGALSQTELAKVARVEAQTMSRTLEGLERQGYIARQKHPHDGRRHVVTRTPTGEAAWDSARTLEADLFPSIADNVRLRAELLAIIHATAVGRWDID
;
A
#
# COMPACT_ATOMS: atom_id res chain seq x y z
N MET A 1 -3.07 22.09 -19.47
CA MET A 1 -2.31 21.87 -18.23
C MET A 1 -0.98 22.61 -18.35
N THR A 2 -0.71 23.49 -17.41
CA THR A 2 0.52 24.28 -17.44
C THR A 2 1.62 23.54 -16.70
N GLU A 3 2.72 23.27 -17.36
CA GLU A 3 3.88 22.66 -16.74
C GLU A 3 4.57 23.64 -15.80
N PRO A 4 4.99 23.19 -14.61
CA PRO A 4 5.81 24.01 -13.73
C PRO A 4 7.11 24.44 -14.44
N VAL A 5 7.49 25.69 -14.26
CA VAL A 5 8.66 26.27 -14.93
C VAL A 5 9.92 25.47 -14.63
N GLY A 6 10.64 25.11 -15.70
CA GLY A 6 11.98 24.53 -15.60
C GLY A 6 12.05 23.01 -15.48
N MET A 7 10.94 22.29 -15.47
CA MET A 7 10.96 20.85 -15.29
C MET A 7 11.46 20.04 -16.50
N HIS A 8 11.38 20.60 -17.68
CA HIS A 8 11.83 19.91 -18.91
C HIS A 8 13.30 19.47 -18.85
N GLY A 9 14.13 20.24 -18.19
CA GLY A 9 15.56 19.93 -18.06
C GLY A 9 15.93 19.06 -16.89
N TRP A 10 14.95 18.60 -16.10
CA TRP A 10 15.23 17.80 -14.91
C TRP A 10 15.62 16.37 -15.28
N PRO A 11 16.57 15.76 -14.56
CA PRO A 11 16.86 14.34 -14.72
C PRO A 11 15.61 13.49 -14.50
N THR A 12 15.52 12.39 -15.25
CA THR A 12 14.36 11.49 -15.21
C THR A 12 14.04 10.97 -13.80
N GLY A 13 15.07 10.60 -13.03
CA GLY A 13 14.87 10.14 -11.66
C GLY A 13 14.26 11.19 -10.74
N ARG A 14 14.60 12.47 -10.97
CA ARG A 14 14.02 13.59 -10.23
C ARG A 14 12.55 13.81 -10.58
N LEU A 15 12.20 13.63 -11.85
CA LEU A 15 10.81 13.70 -12.30
C LEU A 15 9.99 12.59 -11.68
N LEU A 16 10.53 11.38 -11.65
CA LEU A 16 9.88 10.24 -11.01
C LEU A 16 9.64 10.49 -9.52
N SER A 17 10.65 10.96 -8.81
CA SER A 17 10.55 11.28 -7.39
C SER A 17 9.51 12.36 -7.11
N THR A 18 9.47 13.39 -7.94
CA THR A 18 8.50 14.49 -7.81
C THR A 18 7.08 14.00 -8.08
N ALA A 19 6.90 13.25 -9.17
CA ALA A 19 5.60 12.66 -9.50
C ALA A 19 5.10 11.75 -8.38
N ALA A 20 5.97 10.90 -7.85
CA ALA A 20 5.62 9.99 -6.76
C ALA A 20 5.14 10.74 -5.52
N ARG A 21 5.82 11.83 -5.15
CA ARG A 21 5.41 12.63 -3.98
C ARG A 21 4.06 13.31 -4.17
N LEU A 22 3.79 13.81 -5.37
CA LEU A 22 2.50 14.46 -5.67
C LEU A 22 1.36 13.44 -5.66
N VAL A 23 1.58 12.29 -6.27
CA VAL A 23 0.61 11.19 -6.27
C VAL A 23 0.35 10.71 -4.85
N GLU A 24 1.41 10.50 -4.06
CA GLU A 24 1.31 10.05 -2.69
C GLU A 24 0.52 11.03 -1.82
N HIS A 25 0.76 12.33 -1.96
CA HIS A 25 0.05 13.35 -1.20
C HIS A 25 -1.47 13.30 -1.46
N SER A 26 -1.87 13.25 -2.73
CA SER A 26 -3.29 13.14 -3.10
C SER A 26 -3.90 11.83 -2.63
N TRP A 27 -3.13 10.75 -2.69
CA TRP A 27 -3.56 9.43 -2.25
C TRP A 27 -3.79 9.38 -0.75
N VAL A 28 -2.86 9.95 0.04
CA VAL A 28 -2.96 9.99 1.50
C VAL A 28 -4.23 10.72 1.94
N GLU A 29 -4.52 11.87 1.35
CA GLU A 29 -5.73 12.62 1.66
C GLU A 29 -7.00 11.81 1.39
N ALA A 30 -7.06 11.12 0.25
CA ALA A 30 -8.21 10.30 -0.11
C ALA A 30 -8.37 9.08 0.80
N LEU A 31 -7.26 8.42 1.16
CA LEU A 31 -7.28 7.27 2.06
C LEU A 31 -7.67 7.65 3.49
N GLU A 32 -7.29 8.84 3.96
CA GLU A 32 -7.66 9.32 5.29
C GLU A 32 -9.18 9.36 5.48
N GLN A 33 -9.93 9.67 4.44
CA GLN A 33 -11.39 9.68 4.49
C GLN A 33 -11.96 8.28 4.73
N LEU A 34 -11.22 7.24 4.37
CA LEU A 34 -11.59 5.85 4.64
C LEU A 34 -10.96 5.34 5.95
N GLY A 35 -10.22 6.19 6.64
CA GLY A 35 -9.50 5.80 7.84
C GLY A 35 -8.30 4.89 7.56
N LEU A 36 -7.73 4.97 6.36
CA LEU A 36 -6.63 4.11 5.93
C LEU A 36 -5.33 4.88 5.77
N SER A 37 -4.23 4.24 6.16
CA SER A 37 -2.87 4.62 5.77
C SER A 37 -2.47 3.79 4.54
N HIS A 38 -1.34 4.15 3.93
CA HIS A 38 -0.78 3.36 2.84
C HIS A 38 -0.49 1.91 3.28
N ALA A 39 0.12 1.75 4.45
CA ALA A 39 0.40 0.42 5.01
C ALA A 39 -0.90 -0.34 5.29
N GLY A 40 -1.92 0.33 5.81
CA GLY A 40 -3.23 -0.27 6.05
C GLY A 40 -3.90 -0.77 4.78
N LEU A 41 -3.77 -0.01 3.69
CA LEU A 41 -4.30 -0.42 2.38
C LEU A 41 -3.59 -1.69 1.88
N ILE A 42 -2.27 -1.76 2.00
CA ILE A 42 -1.51 -2.95 1.61
C ILE A 42 -1.96 -4.17 2.43
N VAL A 43 -2.14 -4.02 3.74
CA VAL A 43 -2.63 -5.09 4.61
C VAL A 43 -3.98 -5.61 4.12
N LEU A 44 -4.94 -4.72 3.86
CA LEU A 44 -6.26 -5.13 3.39
C LEU A 44 -6.18 -5.83 2.04
N HIS A 45 -5.32 -5.36 1.15
CA HIS A 45 -5.14 -5.97 -0.17
C HIS A 45 -4.62 -7.41 -0.06
N VAL A 46 -3.51 -7.60 0.67
CA VAL A 46 -2.88 -8.93 0.73
C VAL A 46 -3.70 -9.94 1.51
N LEU A 47 -4.48 -9.49 2.49
CA LEU A 47 -5.38 -10.36 3.25
C LEU A 47 -6.55 -10.88 2.41
N GLY A 48 -6.79 -10.32 1.24
CA GLY A 48 -7.79 -10.83 0.30
C GLY A 48 -7.51 -12.26 -0.17
N ALA A 49 -6.24 -12.67 -0.18
CA ALA A 49 -5.85 -14.03 -0.56
C ALA A 49 -5.91 -15.03 0.60
N GLY A 50 -6.08 -14.57 1.83
CA GLY A 50 -6.16 -15.42 3.01
C GLY A 50 -5.50 -14.80 4.23
N ALA A 51 -5.61 -15.49 5.36
CA ALA A 51 -5.04 -15.05 6.63
C ALA A 51 -3.51 -15.07 6.59
N LEU A 52 -2.89 -14.07 7.22
CA LEU A 52 -1.44 -13.96 7.35
C LEU A 52 -1.07 -13.61 8.79
N SER A 53 0.15 -13.99 9.19
CA SER A 53 0.69 -13.58 10.47
C SER A 53 1.13 -12.11 10.42
N GLN A 54 1.25 -11.50 11.60
CA GLN A 54 1.75 -10.13 11.71
C GLN A 54 3.15 -9.98 11.12
N THR A 55 4.02 -10.96 11.32
CA THR A 55 5.38 -10.97 10.78
C THR A 55 5.37 -11.00 9.24
N GLU A 56 4.53 -11.84 8.65
CA GLU A 56 4.38 -11.91 7.20
C GLU A 56 3.86 -10.60 6.63
N LEU A 57 2.91 -9.96 7.31
CA LEU A 57 2.36 -8.67 6.89
C LEU A 57 3.41 -7.57 6.91
N ALA A 58 4.25 -7.52 7.95
CA ALA A 58 5.34 -6.55 8.04
C ALA A 58 6.32 -6.71 6.88
N LYS A 59 6.64 -7.95 6.54
CA LYS A 59 7.55 -8.27 5.44
C LYS A 59 6.97 -7.84 4.09
N VAL A 60 5.71 -8.19 3.82
CA VAL A 60 5.05 -7.83 2.55
C VAL A 60 4.89 -6.32 2.40
N ALA A 61 4.50 -5.62 3.47
CA ALA A 61 4.33 -4.17 3.46
C ALA A 61 5.66 -3.41 3.51
N ARG A 62 6.76 -4.12 3.79
CA ARG A 62 8.11 -3.56 3.89
C ARG A 62 8.20 -2.45 4.93
N VAL A 63 7.62 -2.73 6.09
CA VAL A 63 7.65 -1.84 7.24
C VAL A 63 8.22 -2.57 8.45
N GLU A 64 8.71 -1.81 9.43
CA GLU A 64 9.18 -2.36 10.68
C GLU A 64 8.04 -3.01 11.46
N ALA A 65 8.38 -3.98 12.31
CA ALA A 65 7.39 -4.70 13.13
C ALA A 65 6.55 -3.77 13.98
N GLN A 66 7.15 -2.71 14.52
CA GLN A 66 6.45 -1.72 15.34
C GLN A 66 5.43 -0.92 14.52
N THR A 67 5.79 -0.54 13.31
CA THR A 67 4.89 0.15 12.38
C THR A 67 3.72 -0.74 12.02
N MET A 68 3.97 -2.01 11.74
CA MET A 68 2.91 -2.98 11.45
C MET A 68 1.98 -3.15 12.65
N SER A 69 2.53 -3.26 13.85
CA SER A 69 1.73 -3.39 15.07
C SER A 69 0.74 -2.23 15.21
N ARG A 70 1.20 -1.00 15.02
CA ARG A 70 0.35 0.20 15.08
C ARG A 70 -0.70 0.22 13.97
N THR A 71 -0.29 -0.16 12.77
CA THR A 71 -1.20 -0.25 11.63
C THR A 71 -2.34 -1.22 11.91
N LEU A 72 -2.02 -2.41 12.41
CA LEU A 72 -3.02 -3.43 12.74
C LEU A 72 -3.94 -3.01 13.88
N GLU A 73 -3.41 -2.32 14.89
CA GLU A 73 -4.24 -1.77 15.97
C GLU A 73 -5.28 -0.79 15.44
N GLY A 74 -4.88 0.08 14.52
CA GLY A 74 -5.79 1.04 13.87
C GLY A 74 -6.87 0.35 13.05
N LEU A 75 -6.47 -0.63 12.25
CA LEU A 75 -7.40 -1.39 11.41
C LEU A 75 -8.39 -2.20 12.25
N GLU A 76 -7.93 -2.78 13.34
CA GLU A 76 -8.77 -3.53 14.26
C GLU A 76 -9.81 -2.64 14.93
N ARG A 77 -9.41 -1.44 15.37
CA ARG A 77 -10.33 -0.47 15.97
C ARG A 77 -11.43 -0.05 15.01
N GLN A 78 -11.12 0.04 13.72
CA GLN A 78 -12.08 0.39 12.69
C GLN A 78 -12.95 -0.80 12.27
N GLY A 79 -12.66 -1.99 12.76
CA GLY A 79 -13.39 -3.19 12.39
C GLY A 79 -13.00 -3.75 11.01
N TYR A 80 -11.88 -3.34 10.44
CA TYR A 80 -11.43 -3.78 9.12
C TYR A 80 -10.71 -5.11 9.14
N ILE A 81 -10.12 -5.49 10.27
CA ILE A 81 -9.44 -6.76 10.45
C ILE A 81 -9.85 -7.38 11.80
N ALA A 82 -9.65 -8.70 11.91
CA ALA A 82 -9.73 -9.43 13.14
C ALA A 82 -8.40 -10.13 13.37
N ARG A 83 -7.94 -10.13 14.62
CA ARG A 83 -6.73 -10.85 15.04
C ARG A 83 -7.12 -12.00 15.94
N GLN A 84 -6.59 -13.18 15.64
CA GLN A 84 -6.82 -14.38 16.43
C GLN A 84 -5.48 -15.03 16.73
N LYS A 85 -5.42 -15.73 17.87
CA LYS A 85 -4.25 -16.54 18.19
C LYS A 85 -4.16 -17.70 17.21
N HIS A 86 -2.94 -18.01 16.77
CA HIS A 86 -2.71 -19.16 15.90
C HIS A 86 -3.19 -20.44 16.62
N PRO A 87 -3.91 -21.35 15.91
CA PRO A 87 -4.48 -22.56 16.54
C PRO A 87 -3.45 -23.47 17.21
N HIS A 88 -2.21 -23.48 16.69
CA HIS A 88 -1.14 -24.37 17.16
C HIS A 88 -0.01 -23.65 17.87
N ASP A 89 0.01 -22.31 17.86
CA ASP A 89 1.04 -21.50 18.52
C ASP A 89 0.40 -20.23 19.07
N GLY A 90 0.10 -20.23 20.37
CA GLY A 90 -0.55 -19.11 21.05
C GLY A 90 0.28 -17.83 21.12
N ARG A 91 1.56 -17.87 20.70
CA ARG A 91 2.43 -16.69 20.63
C ARG A 91 2.26 -15.93 19.31
N ARG A 92 1.70 -16.57 18.29
CA ARG A 92 1.50 -15.98 16.98
C ARG A 92 0.06 -15.53 16.85
N HIS A 93 -0.13 -14.37 16.20
CA HIS A 93 -1.45 -13.88 15.84
C HIS A 93 -1.64 -14.02 14.34
N VAL A 94 -2.81 -14.49 13.97
CA VAL A 94 -3.24 -14.59 12.58
C VAL A 94 -4.25 -13.47 12.33
N VAL A 95 -4.05 -12.76 11.25
CA VAL A 95 -4.85 -11.60 10.86
C VAL A 95 -5.73 -11.97 9.68
N THR A 96 -7.00 -11.62 9.76
CA THR A 96 -7.97 -11.82 8.68
C THR A 96 -8.68 -10.51 8.37
N ARG A 97 -9.07 -10.35 7.10
CA ARG A 97 -9.87 -9.21 6.66
C ARG A 97 -11.35 -9.48 6.96
N THR A 98 -12.03 -8.51 7.57
CA THR A 98 -13.47 -8.60 7.82
C THR A 98 -14.26 -8.16 6.58
N PRO A 99 -15.57 -8.43 6.52
CA PRO A 99 -16.43 -7.88 5.46
C PRO A 99 -16.38 -6.34 5.39
N THR A 100 -16.28 -5.66 6.54
CA THR A 100 -16.11 -4.20 6.58
C THR A 100 -14.77 -3.77 5.99
N GLY A 101 -13.70 -4.54 6.26
CA GLY A 101 -12.38 -4.30 5.67
C GLY A 101 -12.37 -4.54 4.16
N GLU A 102 -13.08 -5.56 3.69
CA GLU A 102 -13.23 -5.81 2.26
C GLU A 102 -13.93 -4.65 1.55
N ALA A 103 -15.00 -4.11 2.15
CA ALA A 103 -15.71 -2.96 1.62
C ALA A 103 -14.81 -1.72 1.57
N ALA A 104 -14.01 -1.49 2.61
CA ALA A 104 -13.05 -0.39 2.64
C ALA A 104 -11.99 -0.53 1.54
N TRP A 105 -11.48 -1.74 1.35
CA TRP A 105 -10.52 -2.03 0.28
C TRP A 105 -11.14 -1.80 -1.11
N ASP A 106 -12.36 -2.25 -1.34
CA ASP A 106 -13.07 -2.03 -2.60
C ASP A 106 -13.23 -0.53 -2.90
N SER A 107 -13.58 0.27 -1.89
CA SER A 107 -13.67 1.72 -2.03
C SER A 107 -12.32 2.36 -2.35
N ALA A 108 -11.25 1.91 -1.68
CA ALA A 108 -9.90 2.42 -1.91
C ALA A 108 -9.38 2.07 -3.31
N ARG A 109 -9.70 0.88 -3.78
CA ARG A 109 -9.28 0.39 -5.10
C ARG A 109 -9.79 1.29 -6.23
N THR A 110 -10.99 1.83 -6.11
CA THR A 110 -11.56 2.70 -7.14
C THR A 110 -11.00 4.12 -7.11
N LEU A 111 -10.38 4.53 -5.99
CA LEU A 111 -9.79 5.86 -5.87
C LEU A 111 -8.72 6.14 -6.91
N GLU A 112 -7.91 5.13 -7.25
CA GLU A 112 -6.86 5.32 -8.25
C GLU A 112 -7.42 5.71 -9.61
N ALA A 113 -8.48 5.04 -10.06
CA ALA A 113 -9.13 5.36 -11.30
C ALA A 113 -9.76 6.76 -11.29
N ASP A 114 -10.31 7.18 -10.15
CA ASP A 114 -10.95 8.48 -9.98
C ASP A 114 -9.93 9.62 -9.90
N LEU A 115 -8.85 9.43 -9.12
CA LEU A 115 -7.84 10.47 -8.90
C LEU A 115 -6.79 10.53 -10.02
N PHE A 116 -6.44 9.39 -10.58
CA PHE A 116 -5.34 9.26 -11.54
C PHE A 116 -5.74 8.41 -12.75
N PRO A 117 -6.73 8.85 -13.54
CA PRO A 117 -7.19 8.05 -14.68
C PRO A 117 -6.10 7.78 -15.72
N SER A 118 -5.12 8.69 -15.87
CA SER A 118 -3.99 8.50 -16.78
C SER A 118 -2.94 7.51 -16.26
N ILE A 119 -3.00 7.16 -14.98
CA ILE A 119 -2.08 6.21 -14.34
C ILE A 119 -2.71 4.83 -14.21
N ALA A 120 -3.99 4.77 -13.82
CA ALA A 120 -4.68 3.54 -13.43
C ALA A 120 -4.63 2.44 -14.48
N ASP A 121 -4.84 2.77 -15.75
CA ASP A 121 -4.87 1.81 -16.85
C ASP A 121 -3.65 1.90 -17.78
N ASN A 122 -2.59 2.55 -17.33
CA ASN A 122 -1.39 2.75 -18.14
C ASN A 122 -0.45 1.54 -18.04
N VAL A 123 -0.62 0.60 -18.96
CA VAL A 123 0.15 -0.66 -19.01
C VAL A 123 1.64 -0.42 -19.17
N ARG A 124 2.02 0.55 -20.02
CA ARG A 124 3.44 0.89 -20.25
C ARG A 124 4.08 1.45 -18.99
N LEU A 125 3.43 2.40 -18.33
CA LEU A 125 3.91 2.97 -17.07
C LEU A 125 4.05 1.91 -15.99
N ARG A 126 3.06 1.01 -15.89
CA ARG A 126 3.10 -0.09 -14.92
C ARG A 126 4.33 -0.97 -15.12
N ALA A 127 4.60 -1.37 -16.36
CA ALA A 127 5.78 -2.20 -16.68
C ALA A 127 7.09 -1.49 -16.34
N GLU A 128 7.19 -0.20 -16.65
CA GLU A 128 8.39 0.59 -16.34
C GLU A 128 8.60 0.75 -14.85
N LEU A 129 7.54 0.97 -14.08
CA LEU A 129 7.62 1.08 -12.61
C LEU A 129 8.05 -0.24 -11.98
N LEU A 130 7.51 -1.37 -12.43
CA LEU A 130 7.92 -2.68 -11.94
C LEU A 130 9.40 -2.95 -12.22
N ALA A 131 9.89 -2.59 -13.39
CA ALA A 131 11.30 -2.74 -13.74
C ALA A 131 12.20 -1.91 -12.82
N ILE A 132 11.81 -0.67 -12.53
CA ILE A 132 12.54 0.21 -11.61
C ILE A 132 12.55 -0.35 -10.20
N ILE A 133 11.41 -0.83 -9.71
CA ILE A 133 11.29 -1.41 -8.37
C ILE A 133 12.20 -2.63 -8.24
N HIS A 134 12.18 -3.53 -9.20
CA HIS A 134 13.03 -4.72 -9.19
C HIS A 134 14.51 -4.38 -9.19
N ALA A 135 14.92 -3.43 -10.04
CA ALA A 135 16.32 -3.02 -10.13
C ALA A 135 16.81 -2.31 -8.87
N THR A 136 15.95 -1.56 -8.19
CA THR A 136 16.33 -0.69 -7.07
C THR A 136 16.22 -1.41 -5.73
N ALA A 137 15.29 -2.35 -5.59
CA ALA A 137 14.98 -3.01 -4.33
C ALA A 137 15.84 -4.28 -4.09
N VAL A 138 16.60 -4.73 -5.08
CA VAL A 138 17.49 -5.90 -4.95
C VAL A 138 18.48 -5.69 -3.80
N GLY A 139 18.53 -6.65 -2.87
CA GLY A 139 19.42 -6.61 -1.71
C GLY A 139 18.90 -5.83 -0.50
N ARG A 140 17.82 -5.08 -0.65
CA ARG A 140 17.20 -4.37 0.47
C ARG A 140 15.91 -5.05 0.95
N TRP A 141 15.16 -5.59 0.01
CA TRP A 141 13.90 -6.29 0.26
C TRP A 141 13.88 -7.55 -0.59
N ASP A 142 13.55 -8.69 0.00
CA ASP A 142 13.32 -9.91 -0.77
C ASP A 142 12.06 -9.70 -1.60
N ILE A 143 12.25 -9.51 -2.89
CA ILE A 143 11.16 -9.40 -3.85
C ILE A 143 11.14 -10.69 -4.66
N ASP A 144 10.29 -11.60 -4.28
CA ASP A 144 9.96 -12.76 -5.09
C ASP A 144 8.64 -12.55 -5.79
#